data_3848e3cf7d1fc0291954ab6e60dff783
#
_entry.id   3848e3cf7d1fc0291954ab6e60dff783
#
_cell.length_a   1.000
_cell.length_b   1.000
_cell.length_c   1.000
_cell.angle_alpha   90.00
_cell.angle_beta   90.00
_cell.angle_gamma   90.00
#
_symmetry.space_group_name_H-M   'P 1'
#
loop_
_entity.id
_entity.type
_entity.pdbx_description
1 polymer ?
#
loop_
_entity_poly.entity_id
_entity_poly.type
_entity_poly.pdbx_seq_one_letter_code
_entity_poly.pdbx_strand_id
1 'polypeptide(L)'
;TLVAHALHAVGPRGSKKFVAISCAAWSEDKLAARLFGPGEDGALPLVEEARGGTLCLEDIEAMPSAMQARLLTFINDQGTPPETRIIAICNSHAPDTTLEQTLRPDLYYRLGAMTILLPPLRTRGEDILQLFTRLSEQFAEEYGCDAPQVTAQEAAQLLQAPWPGNVRQLVNISERAVLQNRRGSGSIASLLMAENEASGPALTTEGKPLKDYVEAFERMLIDNTMRRHKGSIVAVMEELCLPRRTLNEKMAKYGLTRGDYV
;
A
#
# COMPACT_ATOMS: atom_id res chain seq x y z
N THR A 1 -10.05 -1.40 4.37
CA THR A 1 -11.14 -1.52 5.38
C THR A 1 -11.96 -0.24 5.54
N LEU A 2 -11.33 0.95 5.77
CA LEU A 2 -12.03 2.21 6.05
C LEU A 2 -13.11 2.57 5.00
N VAL A 3 -12.76 2.50 3.71
CA VAL A 3 -13.71 2.78 2.61
C VAL A 3 -14.85 1.75 2.58
N ALA A 4 -14.58 0.49 2.87
CA ALA A 4 -15.62 -0.55 2.95
C ALA A 4 -16.60 -0.27 4.09
N HIS A 5 -16.11 0.15 5.25
CA HIS A 5 -16.95 0.59 6.36
C HIS A 5 -17.80 1.81 5.99
N ALA A 6 -17.22 2.81 5.33
CA ALA A 6 -17.96 4.00 4.88
C ALA A 6 -19.06 3.64 3.89
N LEU A 7 -18.77 2.76 2.91
CA LEU A 7 -19.74 2.26 1.95
C LEU A 7 -20.87 1.45 2.60
N HIS A 8 -20.57 0.71 3.67
CA HIS A 8 -21.57 0.01 4.45
C HIS A 8 -22.45 0.99 5.22
N ALA A 9 -21.85 1.92 5.97
CA ALA A 9 -22.56 2.86 6.83
C ALA A 9 -23.52 3.78 6.08
N VAL A 10 -23.12 4.26 4.89
CA VAL A 10 -23.96 5.12 4.04
C VAL A 10 -25.00 4.32 3.26
N GLY A 11 -24.83 3.00 3.15
CA GLY A 11 -25.70 2.13 2.36
C GLY A 11 -26.99 1.72 3.09
N PRO A 12 -27.92 1.07 2.38
CA PRO A 12 -29.21 0.64 2.95
C PRO A 12 -29.06 -0.44 4.04
N ARG A 13 -27.87 -1.00 4.19
CA ARG A 13 -27.51 -2.00 5.23
C ARG A 13 -26.67 -1.42 6.36
N GLY A 14 -26.53 -0.09 6.47
CA GLY A 14 -25.68 0.57 7.46
C GLY A 14 -26.01 0.26 8.93
N SER A 15 -27.28 -0.13 9.22
CA SER A 15 -27.71 -0.58 10.53
C SER A 15 -27.54 -2.09 10.77
N LYS A 16 -27.10 -2.84 9.77
CA LYS A 16 -26.89 -4.30 9.82
C LYS A 16 -25.45 -4.64 10.16
N LYS A 17 -25.14 -5.92 10.35
CA LYS A 17 -23.78 -6.37 10.66
C LYS A 17 -22.80 -6.08 9.50
N PHE A 18 -21.62 -5.62 9.86
CA PHE A 18 -20.44 -5.58 8.99
C PHE A 18 -19.44 -6.60 9.52
N VAL A 19 -19.16 -7.62 8.73
CA VAL A 19 -18.23 -8.70 9.07
C VAL A 19 -17.04 -8.61 8.13
N ALA A 20 -15.82 -8.52 8.67
CA ALA A 20 -14.59 -8.44 7.88
C ALA A 20 -13.64 -9.59 8.23
N ILE A 21 -12.95 -10.13 7.22
CA ILE A 21 -11.90 -11.12 7.38
C ILE A 21 -10.81 -10.88 6.34
N SER A 22 -9.53 -10.95 6.79
CA SER A 22 -8.38 -10.96 5.87
C SER A 22 -8.09 -12.38 5.42
N CYS A 23 -8.09 -12.63 4.12
CA CYS A 23 -7.78 -13.94 3.54
C CYS A 23 -6.31 -14.32 3.73
N ALA A 24 -5.42 -13.34 3.83
CA ALA A 24 -4.00 -13.56 4.06
C ALA A 24 -3.62 -13.93 5.51
N ALA A 25 -4.51 -13.65 6.47
CA ALA A 25 -4.21 -13.83 7.89
C ALA A 25 -4.38 -15.28 8.40
N TRP A 26 -4.93 -16.19 7.58
CA TRP A 26 -5.33 -17.53 7.98
C TRP A 26 -4.77 -18.60 7.05
N SER A 27 -4.46 -19.78 7.60
CA SER A 27 -4.25 -20.98 6.75
C SER A 27 -5.54 -21.38 6.05
N GLU A 28 -5.44 -22.11 4.93
CA GLU A 28 -6.59 -22.54 4.12
C GLU A 28 -7.67 -23.22 4.96
N ASP A 29 -7.29 -24.19 5.79
CA ASP A 29 -8.23 -24.93 6.64
C ASP A 29 -8.96 -24.02 7.65
N LYS A 30 -8.24 -23.10 8.28
CA LYS A 30 -8.82 -22.16 9.23
C LYS A 30 -9.71 -21.13 8.55
N LEU A 31 -9.30 -20.63 7.37
CA LEU A 31 -10.12 -19.74 6.58
C LEU A 31 -11.43 -20.43 6.15
N ALA A 32 -11.34 -21.69 5.70
CA ALA A 32 -12.49 -22.51 5.33
C ALA A 32 -13.45 -22.71 6.51
N ALA A 33 -12.91 -23.08 7.67
CA ALA A 33 -13.70 -23.29 8.89
C ALA A 33 -14.39 -21.99 9.34
N ARG A 34 -13.70 -20.84 9.30
CA ARG A 34 -14.28 -19.55 9.71
C ARG A 34 -15.32 -19.02 8.75
N LEU A 35 -15.09 -19.13 7.46
CA LEU A 35 -16.04 -18.61 6.45
C LEU A 35 -17.29 -19.49 6.34
N PHE A 36 -17.13 -20.81 6.26
CA PHE A 36 -18.19 -21.73 5.86
C PHE A 36 -18.45 -22.89 6.84
N GLY A 37 -17.53 -23.12 7.78
CA GLY A 37 -17.65 -24.21 8.75
C GLY A 37 -18.33 -23.78 10.05
N PRO A 38 -18.70 -24.72 10.91
CA PRO A 38 -19.04 -24.39 12.28
C PRO A 38 -17.81 -23.81 12.95
N GLY A 39 -17.94 -22.60 13.53
CA GLY A 39 -16.87 -21.95 14.25
C GLY A 39 -16.44 -22.77 15.46
N GLU A 40 -15.24 -22.49 15.97
CA GLU A 40 -14.80 -22.98 17.28
C GLU A 40 -15.85 -22.56 18.32
N ASP A 41 -16.18 -23.43 19.26
CA ASP A 41 -17.19 -23.20 20.32
C ASP A 41 -18.65 -22.96 19.82
N GLY A 42 -19.01 -23.43 18.64
CA GLY A 42 -20.38 -23.30 18.12
C GLY A 42 -20.71 -21.92 17.56
N ALA A 43 -19.73 -21.08 17.28
CA ALA A 43 -19.92 -19.82 16.58
C ALA A 43 -20.45 -20.04 15.16
N LEU A 44 -21.29 -19.13 14.68
CA LEU A 44 -21.80 -19.17 13.32
C LEU A 44 -20.67 -18.93 12.30
N PRO A 45 -20.72 -19.58 11.11
CA PRO A 45 -19.86 -19.22 9.99
C PRO A 45 -20.01 -17.73 9.66
N LEU A 46 -18.90 -17.07 9.25
CA LEU A 46 -18.93 -15.64 8.95
C LEU A 46 -19.92 -15.28 7.83
N VAL A 47 -20.13 -16.17 6.86
CA VAL A 47 -21.14 -15.99 5.81
C VAL A 47 -22.56 -15.93 6.37
N GLU A 48 -22.87 -16.71 7.42
CA GLU A 48 -24.17 -16.69 8.10
C GLU A 48 -24.26 -15.48 9.06
N GLU A 49 -23.17 -15.14 9.73
CA GLU A 49 -23.12 -13.96 10.59
C GLU A 49 -23.35 -12.65 9.81
N ALA A 50 -22.85 -12.59 8.57
CA ALA A 50 -23.02 -11.45 7.67
C ALA A 50 -24.39 -11.39 6.97
N ARG A 51 -25.28 -12.38 7.21
CA ARG A 51 -26.59 -12.45 6.54
C ARG A 51 -27.41 -11.19 6.82
N GLY A 52 -28.00 -10.63 5.76
CA GLY A 52 -28.71 -9.36 5.80
C GLY A 52 -27.81 -8.11 5.86
N GLY A 53 -26.53 -8.28 6.09
CA GLY A 53 -25.52 -7.23 6.24
C GLY A 53 -24.47 -7.19 5.12
N THR A 54 -23.22 -7.01 5.50
CA THR A 54 -22.07 -6.93 4.58
C THR A 54 -20.94 -7.84 5.03
N LEU A 55 -20.43 -8.67 4.12
CA LEU A 55 -19.20 -9.46 4.28
C LEU A 55 -18.07 -8.75 3.50
N CYS A 56 -17.03 -8.35 4.23
CA CYS A 56 -15.83 -7.73 3.66
C CYS A 56 -14.69 -8.75 3.66
N LEU A 57 -14.19 -9.07 2.47
CA LEU A 57 -13.08 -9.98 2.25
C LEU A 57 -11.85 -9.14 1.91
N GLU A 58 -10.91 -9.06 2.84
CA GLU A 58 -9.64 -8.33 2.65
C GLU A 58 -8.58 -9.28 2.09
N ASP A 59 -7.65 -8.73 1.30
CA ASP A 59 -6.56 -9.49 0.67
C ASP A 59 -7.12 -10.67 -0.16
N ILE A 60 -8.15 -10.41 -0.97
CA ILE A 60 -8.88 -11.46 -1.73
C ILE A 60 -7.95 -12.24 -2.66
N GLU A 61 -6.87 -11.62 -3.13
CA GLU A 61 -5.83 -12.24 -3.95
C GLU A 61 -5.09 -13.37 -3.25
N ALA A 62 -5.08 -13.39 -1.91
CA ALA A 62 -4.48 -14.46 -1.12
C ALA A 62 -5.43 -15.64 -0.90
N MET A 63 -6.68 -15.58 -1.39
CA MET A 63 -7.66 -16.65 -1.20
C MET A 63 -7.30 -17.89 -2.03
N PRO A 64 -7.17 -19.08 -1.41
CA PRO A 64 -6.89 -20.33 -2.13
C PRO A 64 -7.98 -20.66 -3.17
N SER A 65 -7.59 -21.31 -4.28
CA SER A 65 -8.50 -21.59 -5.41
C SER A 65 -9.73 -22.43 -5.00
N ALA A 66 -9.56 -23.40 -4.10
CA ALA A 66 -10.67 -24.18 -3.56
C ALA A 66 -11.69 -23.32 -2.82
N MET A 67 -11.21 -22.32 -2.06
CA MET A 67 -12.05 -21.37 -1.34
C MET A 67 -12.76 -20.40 -2.28
N GLN A 68 -12.11 -19.98 -3.36
CA GLN A 68 -12.71 -19.15 -4.39
C GLN A 68 -13.93 -19.86 -5.02
N ALA A 69 -13.85 -21.18 -5.28
CA ALA A 69 -14.95 -21.98 -5.78
C ALA A 69 -16.14 -22.01 -4.78
N ARG A 70 -15.85 -22.22 -3.50
CA ARG A 70 -16.90 -22.21 -2.43
C ARG A 70 -17.56 -20.85 -2.28
N LEU A 71 -16.75 -19.78 -2.35
CA LEU A 71 -17.29 -18.42 -2.30
C LEU A 71 -18.21 -18.13 -3.49
N LEU A 72 -17.83 -18.56 -4.69
CA LEU A 72 -18.65 -18.40 -5.89
C LEU A 72 -19.98 -19.15 -5.75
N THR A 73 -19.98 -20.38 -5.23
CA THR A 73 -21.19 -21.14 -4.93
C THR A 73 -22.08 -20.37 -3.95
N PHE A 74 -21.50 -19.90 -2.84
CA PHE A 74 -22.23 -19.07 -1.86
C PHE A 74 -22.87 -17.83 -2.50
N ILE A 75 -22.13 -17.11 -3.38
CA ILE A 75 -22.65 -15.92 -4.06
C ILE A 75 -23.82 -16.26 -4.99
N ASN A 76 -23.73 -17.39 -5.69
CA ASN A 76 -24.74 -17.80 -6.65
C ASN A 76 -26.01 -18.35 -5.99
N ASP A 77 -25.88 -18.95 -4.81
CA ASP A 77 -27.01 -19.49 -4.03
C ASP A 77 -27.82 -18.39 -3.34
N GLN A 78 -27.32 -17.17 -3.30
CA GLN A 78 -28.07 -16.03 -2.79
C GLN A 78 -29.22 -15.66 -3.76
N GLY A 79 -30.38 -15.36 -3.19
CA GLY A 79 -31.54 -14.90 -3.97
C GLY A 79 -31.30 -13.57 -4.70
N THR A 80 -32.34 -13.10 -5.38
CA THR A 80 -32.32 -11.80 -6.05
C THR A 80 -33.41 -10.93 -5.42
N PRO A 81 -33.07 -9.84 -4.71
CA PRO A 81 -31.71 -9.32 -4.41
C PRO A 81 -30.94 -10.20 -3.43
N PRO A 82 -29.59 -10.17 -3.48
CA PRO A 82 -28.77 -10.99 -2.58
C PRO A 82 -28.95 -10.57 -1.12
N GLU A 83 -29.05 -11.55 -0.22
CA GLU A 83 -29.20 -11.29 1.22
C GLU A 83 -27.97 -10.63 1.82
N THR A 84 -26.77 -11.04 1.41
CA THR A 84 -25.49 -10.52 1.91
C THR A 84 -24.79 -9.69 0.85
N ARG A 85 -24.43 -8.46 1.18
CA ARG A 85 -23.54 -7.65 0.32
C ARG A 85 -22.11 -8.10 0.50
N ILE A 86 -21.41 -8.36 -0.60
CA ILE A 86 -19.99 -8.70 -0.57
C ILE A 86 -19.16 -7.50 -1.02
N ILE A 87 -18.11 -7.19 -0.26
CA ILE A 87 -17.08 -6.22 -0.63
C ILE A 87 -15.74 -6.98 -0.61
N ALA A 88 -15.07 -7.04 -1.75
CA ALA A 88 -13.74 -7.60 -1.85
C ALA A 88 -12.71 -6.46 -1.91
N ILE A 89 -11.64 -6.58 -1.13
CA ILE A 89 -10.52 -5.64 -1.12
C ILE A 89 -9.28 -6.40 -1.61
N CYS A 90 -8.62 -5.82 -2.60
CA CYS A 90 -7.37 -6.31 -3.14
C CYS A 90 -6.28 -5.25 -2.97
N ASN A 91 -5.09 -5.69 -2.61
CA ASN A 91 -3.88 -4.88 -2.58
C ASN A 91 -3.06 -5.14 -3.85
N SER A 92 -3.16 -4.25 -4.83
CA SER A 92 -2.36 -4.32 -6.05
C SER A 92 -0.91 -3.89 -5.74
N HIS A 93 -0.08 -4.80 -5.25
CA HIS A 93 1.32 -4.52 -4.93
C HIS A 93 2.30 -4.98 -6.01
N ALA A 94 1.87 -5.82 -6.95
CA ALA A 94 2.70 -6.28 -8.04
C ALA A 94 2.31 -5.57 -9.34
N PRO A 95 3.23 -4.84 -9.99
CA PRO A 95 2.97 -4.20 -11.27
C PRO A 95 2.64 -5.21 -12.39
N ASP A 96 3.02 -6.48 -12.21
CA ASP A 96 2.93 -7.52 -13.24
C ASP A 96 1.82 -8.56 -12.98
N THR A 97 1.11 -8.51 -11.85
CA THR A 97 0.04 -9.49 -11.54
C THR A 97 -1.30 -8.77 -11.47
N THR A 98 -2.15 -8.99 -12.46
CA THR A 98 -3.53 -8.48 -12.45
C THR A 98 -4.42 -9.38 -11.57
N LEU A 99 -5.46 -8.78 -10.99
CA LEU A 99 -6.47 -9.52 -10.22
C LEU A 99 -7.10 -10.65 -11.03
N GLU A 100 -7.22 -10.47 -12.34
CA GLU A 100 -7.70 -11.46 -13.30
C GLU A 100 -6.84 -12.74 -13.36
N GLN A 101 -5.52 -12.61 -13.04
CA GLN A 101 -4.60 -13.75 -13.02
C GLN A 101 -4.62 -14.49 -11.69
N THR A 102 -5.03 -13.83 -10.62
CA THR A 102 -5.02 -14.39 -9.26
C THR A 102 -6.35 -15.02 -8.88
N LEU A 103 -7.44 -14.41 -9.31
CA LEU A 103 -8.79 -14.93 -9.09
C LEU A 103 -9.24 -15.79 -10.26
N ARG A 104 -10.09 -16.78 -9.96
CA ARG A 104 -10.83 -17.49 -11.00
C ARG A 104 -11.64 -16.50 -11.82
N PRO A 105 -11.68 -16.62 -13.16
CA PRO A 105 -12.39 -15.68 -14.02
C PRO A 105 -13.87 -15.51 -13.66
N ASP A 106 -14.55 -16.62 -13.32
CA ASP A 106 -15.96 -16.64 -12.93
C ASP A 106 -16.21 -15.83 -11.64
N LEU A 107 -15.35 -15.96 -10.64
CA LEU A 107 -15.40 -15.18 -9.41
C LEU A 107 -15.04 -13.69 -9.64
N TYR A 108 -14.02 -13.43 -10.44
CA TYR A 108 -13.60 -12.07 -10.77
C TYR A 108 -14.74 -11.25 -11.37
N TYR A 109 -15.42 -11.79 -12.40
CA TYR A 109 -16.56 -11.12 -13.04
C TYR A 109 -17.77 -10.98 -12.10
N ARG A 110 -17.95 -11.90 -11.18
CA ARG A 110 -19.06 -11.83 -10.23
C ARG A 110 -18.83 -10.78 -9.14
N LEU A 111 -17.60 -10.62 -8.65
CA LEU A 111 -17.21 -9.59 -7.68
C LEU A 111 -17.06 -8.22 -8.33
N GLY A 112 -16.58 -8.16 -9.57
CA GLY A 112 -16.23 -6.95 -10.30
C GLY A 112 -17.41 -6.15 -10.85
N ALA A 113 -18.64 -6.38 -10.40
CA ALA A 113 -19.83 -5.62 -10.83
C ALA A 113 -19.67 -4.10 -10.62
N MET A 114 -18.94 -3.69 -9.58
CA MET A 114 -18.52 -2.31 -9.32
C MET A 114 -17.12 -2.31 -8.75
N THR A 115 -16.20 -1.62 -9.41
CA THR A 115 -14.80 -1.49 -8.96
C THR A 115 -14.50 -0.05 -8.56
N ILE A 116 -13.93 0.12 -7.36
CA ILE A 116 -13.47 1.42 -6.87
C ILE A 116 -11.96 1.37 -6.76
N LEU A 117 -11.29 2.18 -7.57
CA LEU A 117 -9.84 2.32 -7.54
C LEU A 117 -9.45 3.40 -6.54
N LEU A 118 -8.63 3.04 -5.55
CA LEU A 118 -8.09 4.00 -4.58
C LEU A 118 -6.71 4.46 -5.05
N PRO A 119 -6.55 5.73 -5.45
CA PRO A 119 -5.26 6.23 -5.89
C PRO A 119 -4.27 6.26 -4.73
N PRO A 120 -2.98 5.99 -4.96
CA PRO A 120 -1.96 6.09 -3.94
C PRO A 120 -1.80 7.53 -3.44
N LEU A 121 -1.32 7.69 -2.20
CA LEU A 121 -1.26 8.99 -1.54
C LEU A 121 -0.45 10.03 -2.35
N ARG A 122 0.66 9.63 -2.96
CA ARG A 122 1.50 10.51 -3.82
C ARG A 122 0.75 11.16 -5.00
N THR A 123 -0.41 10.63 -5.39
CA THR A 123 -1.21 11.19 -6.51
C THR A 123 -2.41 12.01 -6.03
N ARG A 124 -2.57 12.16 -4.71
CA ARG A 124 -3.71 12.89 -4.12
C ARG A 124 -3.47 14.37 -3.86
N GLY A 125 -2.28 14.88 -4.15
CA GLY A 125 -1.98 16.31 -4.02
C GLY A 125 -2.28 16.87 -2.62
N GLU A 126 -3.12 17.89 -2.56
CA GLU A 126 -3.45 18.61 -1.30
C GLU A 126 -4.14 17.77 -0.23
N ASP A 127 -4.74 16.62 -0.58
CA ASP A 127 -5.31 15.70 0.42
C ASP A 127 -4.26 15.28 1.46
N ILE A 128 -2.98 15.22 1.06
CA ILE A 128 -1.86 14.89 1.96
C ILE A 128 -1.82 15.85 3.13
N LEU A 129 -1.91 17.16 2.86
CA LEU A 129 -1.83 18.19 3.89
C LEU A 129 -3.05 18.16 4.82
N GLN A 130 -4.24 17.99 4.24
CA GLN A 130 -5.48 17.88 5.00
C GLN A 130 -5.47 16.65 5.92
N LEU A 131 -5.04 15.50 5.41
CA LEU A 131 -4.91 14.28 6.19
C LEU A 131 -3.84 14.43 7.29
N PHE A 132 -2.68 15.00 6.97
CA PHE A 132 -1.62 15.23 7.95
C PHE A 132 -2.11 16.15 9.09
N THR A 133 -2.74 17.26 8.76
CA THR A 133 -3.28 18.21 9.77
C THR A 133 -4.30 17.52 10.66
N ARG A 134 -5.28 16.83 10.07
CA ARG A 134 -6.32 16.14 10.85
C ARG A 134 -5.78 15.03 11.75
N LEU A 135 -4.84 14.24 11.25
CA LEU A 135 -4.18 13.19 12.03
C LEU A 135 -3.35 13.80 13.17
N SER A 136 -2.62 14.87 12.89
CA SER A 136 -1.83 15.58 13.91
C SER A 136 -2.70 16.20 14.99
N GLU A 137 -3.85 16.78 14.65
CA GLU A 137 -4.84 17.29 15.61
C GLU A 137 -5.39 16.17 16.48
N GLN A 138 -5.74 15.03 15.89
CA GLN A 138 -6.24 13.87 16.62
C GLN A 138 -5.20 13.32 17.61
N PHE A 139 -3.95 13.16 17.20
CA PHE A 139 -2.89 12.71 18.11
C PHE A 139 -2.53 13.77 19.16
N ALA A 140 -2.59 15.05 18.82
CA ALA A 140 -2.36 16.13 19.77
C ALA A 140 -3.42 16.13 20.89
N GLU A 141 -4.68 15.91 20.55
CA GLU A 141 -5.77 15.72 21.50
C GLU A 141 -5.54 14.48 22.38
N GLU A 142 -5.18 13.35 21.79
CA GLU A 142 -4.91 12.10 22.51
C GLU A 142 -3.74 12.23 23.50
N TYR A 143 -2.66 12.94 23.10
CA TYR A 143 -1.47 13.14 23.93
C TYR A 143 -1.53 14.38 24.82
N GLY A 144 -2.60 15.17 24.77
CA GLY A 144 -2.78 16.39 25.58
C GLY A 144 -1.72 17.45 25.30
N CYS A 145 -1.40 17.70 24.04
CA CYS A 145 -0.41 18.68 23.58
C CYS A 145 -0.90 19.43 22.34
N ASP A 146 -0.15 20.45 21.92
CA ASP A 146 -0.48 21.20 20.71
C ASP A 146 -0.05 20.46 19.45
N ALA A 147 -0.86 20.57 18.40
CA ALA A 147 -0.51 20.07 17.09
C ALA A 147 0.65 20.87 16.45
N PRO A 148 1.56 20.23 15.70
CA PRO A 148 2.65 20.93 15.06
C PRO A 148 2.12 21.90 13.99
N GLN A 149 2.69 23.11 13.97
CA GLN A 149 2.42 24.10 12.93
C GLN A 149 3.26 23.76 11.69
N VAL A 150 2.60 23.43 10.57
CA VAL A 150 3.28 23.08 9.33
C VAL A 150 3.71 24.36 8.61
N THR A 151 5.01 24.53 8.42
CA THR A 151 5.57 25.65 7.63
C THR A 151 5.36 25.40 6.13
N ALA A 152 5.42 26.46 5.32
CA ALA A 152 5.32 26.33 3.85
C ALA A 152 6.38 25.39 3.25
N GLN A 153 7.57 25.37 3.82
CA GLN A 153 8.64 24.47 3.42
C GLN A 153 8.33 23.00 3.73
N GLU A 154 7.82 22.72 4.93
CA GLU A 154 7.42 21.38 5.34
C GLU A 154 6.20 20.88 4.55
N ALA A 155 5.24 21.77 4.26
CA ALA A 155 4.12 21.44 3.36
C ALA A 155 4.61 21.02 1.97
N ALA A 156 5.57 21.73 1.40
CA ALA A 156 6.17 21.35 0.12
C ALA A 156 6.87 19.98 0.19
N GLN A 157 7.56 19.68 1.29
CA GLN A 157 8.23 18.38 1.51
C GLN A 157 7.22 17.24 1.64
N LEU A 158 6.13 17.43 2.38
CA LEU A 158 5.04 16.46 2.49
C LEU A 158 4.40 16.15 1.13
N LEU A 159 4.18 17.19 0.31
CA LEU A 159 3.60 17.04 -1.04
C LEU A 159 4.54 16.31 -2.01
N GLN A 160 5.86 16.50 -1.88
CA GLN A 160 6.86 15.91 -2.76
C GLN A 160 7.32 14.51 -2.32
N ALA A 161 7.00 14.09 -1.11
CA ALA A 161 7.40 12.79 -0.58
C ALA A 161 6.78 11.63 -1.39
N PRO A 162 7.52 10.53 -1.61
CA PRO A 162 7.07 9.41 -2.45
C PRO A 162 5.99 8.54 -1.82
N TRP A 163 5.83 8.56 -0.52
CA TRP A 163 4.81 7.85 0.25
C TRP A 163 4.66 6.35 -0.09
N PRO A 164 5.74 5.54 -0.05
CA PRO A 164 5.65 4.12 -0.36
C PRO A 164 4.68 3.37 0.57
N GLY A 165 4.60 3.76 1.85
CA GLY A 165 3.66 3.22 2.82
C GLY A 165 2.27 3.90 2.83
N ASN A 166 2.01 4.81 1.86
CA ASN A 166 0.74 5.51 1.70
C ASN A 166 0.21 6.14 3.02
N VAL A 167 -1.10 6.01 3.28
CA VAL A 167 -1.75 6.60 4.46
C VAL A 167 -1.19 6.01 5.76
N ARG A 168 -0.80 4.74 5.79
CA ARG A 168 -0.21 4.14 6.99
C ARG A 168 1.11 4.83 7.38
N GLN A 169 1.93 5.15 6.41
CA GLN A 169 3.15 5.93 6.62
C GLN A 169 2.83 7.35 7.08
N LEU A 170 1.82 7.99 6.48
CA LEU A 170 1.40 9.33 6.88
C LEU A 170 0.92 9.36 8.34
N VAL A 171 0.15 8.37 8.78
CA VAL A 171 -0.29 8.22 10.18
C VAL A 171 0.92 8.17 11.11
N ASN A 172 1.90 7.32 10.83
CA ASN A 172 3.11 7.20 11.65
C ASN A 172 3.92 8.51 11.71
N ILE A 173 4.05 9.19 10.58
CA ILE A 173 4.77 10.48 10.52
C ILE A 173 4.00 11.56 11.29
N SER A 174 2.67 11.61 11.17
CA SER A 174 1.84 12.56 11.92
C SER A 174 1.97 12.36 13.43
N GLU A 175 1.91 11.13 13.90
CA GLU A 175 2.10 10.80 15.32
C GLU A 175 3.48 11.20 15.81
N ARG A 176 4.54 10.86 15.08
CA ARG A 176 5.92 11.25 15.42
C ARG A 176 6.12 12.76 15.41
N ALA A 177 5.51 13.47 14.48
CA ALA A 177 5.57 14.93 14.42
C ALA A 177 4.96 15.58 15.67
N VAL A 178 3.83 15.09 16.15
CA VAL A 178 3.21 15.54 17.40
C VAL A 178 4.12 15.27 18.60
N LEU A 179 4.69 14.06 18.70
CA LEU A 179 5.59 13.69 19.79
C LEU A 179 6.89 14.51 19.79
N GLN A 180 7.42 14.85 18.61
CA GLN A 180 8.58 15.75 18.48
C GLN A 180 8.23 17.18 18.85
N ASN A 181 7.09 17.69 18.41
CA ASN A 181 6.60 19.02 18.77
C ASN A 181 6.47 19.17 20.28
N ARG A 182 5.90 18.18 20.97
CA ARG A 182 5.82 18.13 22.44
C ARG A 182 7.19 18.20 23.11
N ARG A 183 8.25 17.65 22.48
CA ARG A 183 9.62 17.71 23.01
C ARG A 183 10.36 18.99 22.66
N GLY A 184 9.76 19.87 21.87
CA GLY A 184 10.39 21.11 21.38
C GLY A 184 11.56 20.86 20.41
N SER A 185 11.63 19.69 19.78
CA SER A 185 12.74 19.35 18.89
C SER A 185 12.25 18.52 17.70
N GLY A 186 12.77 18.85 16.53
CA GLY A 186 12.57 18.07 15.30
C GLY A 186 11.82 18.83 14.20
N SER A 187 12.06 18.45 12.98
CA SER A 187 11.34 18.94 11.80
C SER A 187 10.70 17.75 11.06
N ILE A 188 9.62 18.01 10.36
CA ILE A 188 8.95 17.01 9.48
C ILE A 188 9.93 16.48 8.45
N ALA A 189 10.87 17.33 7.98
CA ALA A 189 11.93 16.91 7.06
C ALA A 189 12.79 15.78 7.62
N SER A 190 13.19 15.87 8.89
CA SER A 190 14.02 14.82 9.53
C SER A 190 13.26 13.51 9.67
N LEU A 191 11.95 13.56 9.89
CA LEU A 191 11.10 12.36 9.95
C LEU A 191 10.96 11.69 8.59
N LEU A 192 10.73 12.48 7.53
CA LEU A 192 10.63 11.97 6.16
C LEU A 192 11.95 11.32 5.69
N MET A 193 13.10 11.90 6.05
CA MET A 193 14.41 11.33 5.73
C MET A 193 14.65 10.02 6.49
N ALA A 194 14.39 9.99 7.78
CA ALA A 194 14.56 8.77 8.60
C ALA A 194 13.66 7.61 8.14
N GLU A 195 12.45 7.89 7.67
CA GLU A 195 11.55 6.87 7.12
C GLU A 195 11.99 6.39 5.73
N ASN A 196 12.53 7.27 4.89
CA ASN A 196 13.08 6.88 3.60
C ASN A 196 14.34 6.02 3.75
N GLU A 197 15.16 6.29 4.75
CA GLU A 197 16.32 5.45 5.12
C GLU A 197 15.85 4.09 5.67
N ALA A 198 14.77 4.06 6.45
CA ALA A 198 14.19 2.82 6.98
C ALA A 198 13.43 2.00 5.91
N SER A 199 12.95 2.66 4.85
CA SER A 199 12.20 2.04 3.74
C SER A 199 13.07 1.77 2.51
N GLY A 200 14.29 2.33 2.46
CA GLY A 200 15.29 1.98 1.46
C GLY A 200 15.71 0.51 1.62
N PRO A 201 16.26 -0.12 0.57
CA PRO A 201 16.88 -1.41 0.74
C PRO A 201 17.90 -1.23 1.86
N ALA A 202 17.64 -1.84 3.01
CA ALA A 202 18.61 -1.85 4.11
C ALA A 202 19.91 -2.33 3.47
N LEU A 203 20.90 -1.45 3.41
CA LEU A 203 22.26 -1.87 3.17
C LEU A 203 22.61 -2.70 4.40
N THR A 204 22.15 -3.96 4.37
CA THR A 204 22.60 -4.95 5.34
C THR A 204 24.09 -5.00 5.15
N THR A 205 24.78 -4.37 6.10
CA THR A 205 26.26 -4.38 6.18
C THR A 205 26.73 -5.77 6.61
N GLU A 206 26.17 -6.81 6.02
CA GLU A 206 26.59 -8.18 6.26
C GLU A 206 27.82 -8.48 5.42
N GLY A 207 28.99 -8.16 5.98
CA GLY A 207 30.26 -8.79 5.65
C GLY A 207 30.80 -8.60 4.22
N LYS A 208 30.21 -7.74 3.38
CA LYS A 208 30.72 -7.47 2.03
C LYS A 208 31.78 -6.38 2.07
N PRO A 209 32.84 -6.47 1.24
CA PRO A 209 33.83 -5.43 1.10
C PRO A 209 33.20 -4.08 0.72
N LEU A 210 33.73 -2.97 1.22
CA LEU A 210 33.25 -1.61 0.89
C LEU A 210 33.12 -1.39 -0.63
N LYS A 211 34.00 -2.00 -1.41
CA LYS A 211 33.97 -1.95 -2.87
C LYS A 211 32.62 -2.40 -3.45
N ASP A 212 32.03 -3.47 -2.93
CA ASP A 212 30.77 -4.04 -3.43
C ASP A 212 29.59 -3.10 -3.15
N TYR A 213 29.63 -2.41 -2.00
CA TYR A 213 28.63 -1.37 -1.68
C TYR A 213 28.74 -0.17 -2.60
N VAL A 214 29.95 0.30 -2.87
CA VAL A 214 30.19 1.42 -3.78
C VAL A 214 29.74 1.07 -5.20
N GLU A 215 30.05 -0.14 -5.67
CA GLU A 215 29.62 -0.62 -7.00
C GLU A 215 28.10 -0.77 -7.11
N ALA A 216 27.45 -1.28 -6.08
CA ALA A 216 25.99 -1.38 -6.02
C ALA A 216 25.32 0.00 -6.05
N PHE A 217 25.86 0.96 -5.28
CA PHE A 217 25.38 2.34 -5.25
C PHE A 217 25.58 3.05 -6.59
N GLU A 218 26.76 2.94 -7.21
CA GLU A 218 27.04 3.49 -8.51
C GLU A 218 26.10 2.93 -9.60
N ARG A 219 25.90 1.60 -9.59
CA ARG A 219 24.95 0.93 -10.51
C ARG A 219 23.56 1.49 -10.34
N MET A 220 23.05 1.57 -9.11
CA MET A 220 21.70 2.08 -8.81
C MET A 220 21.55 3.54 -9.27
N LEU A 221 22.56 4.38 -9.03
CA LEU A 221 22.53 5.79 -9.41
C LEU A 221 22.45 5.96 -10.94
N ILE A 222 23.29 5.22 -11.67
CA ILE A 222 23.30 5.25 -13.14
C ILE A 222 21.98 4.71 -13.71
N ASP A 223 21.48 3.57 -13.20
CA ASP A 223 20.22 2.96 -13.65
C ASP A 223 19.03 3.92 -13.45
N ASN A 224 18.90 4.50 -12.26
CA ASN A 224 17.82 5.44 -11.97
C ASN A 224 17.88 6.69 -12.83
N THR A 225 19.07 7.23 -13.07
CA THR A 225 19.26 8.41 -13.92
C THR A 225 18.97 8.09 -15.40
N MET A 226 19.40 6.91 -15.87
CA MET A 226 19.09 6.42 -17.23
C MET A 226 17.57 6.26 -17.45
N ARG A 227 16.85 5.69 -16.47
CA ARG A 227 15.37 5.59 -16.51
C ARG A 227 14.71 6.96 -16.58
N ARG A 228 15.13 7.90 -15.73
CA ARG A 228 14.60 9.27 -15.68
C ARG A 228 14.76 10.01 -17.01
N HIS A 229 15.90 9.83 -17.65
CA HIS A 229 16.21 10.47 -18.93
C HIS A 229 15.91 9.61 -20.17
N LYS A 230 15.13 8.53 -20.01
CA LYS A 230 14.69 7.64 -21.09
C LYS A 230 15.86 7.24 -22.03
N GLY A 231 17.00 6.85 -21.47
CA GLY A 231 18.17 6.43 -22.23
C GLY A 231 19.00 7.55 -22.89
N SER A 232 18.76 8.82 -22.56
CA SER A 232 19.54 9.95 -23.10
C SER A 232 20.90 10.05 -22.42
N ILE A 233 21.94 9.51 -23.05
CA ILE A 233 23.33 9.54 -22.54
C ILE A 233 23.80 10.96 -22.24
N VAL A 234 23.44 11.95 -23.06
CA VAL A 234 23.87 13.36 -22.87
C VAL A 234 23.30 13.92 -21.56
N ALA A 235 21.99 13.76 -21.33
CA ALA A 235 21.36 14.25 -20.13
C ALA A 235 21.89 13.55 -18.85
N VAL A 236 22.19 12.25 -18.93
CA VAL A 236 22.79 11.49 -17.82
C VAL A 236 24.21 11.96 -17.51
N MET A 237 25.01 12.27 -18.54
CA MET A 237 26.36 12.83 -18.37
C MET A 237 26.31 14.20 -17.67
N GLU A 238 25.37 15.05 -18.06
CA GLU A 238 25.18 16.38 -17.46
C GLU A 238 24.75 16.26 -15.99
N GLU A 239 23.75 15.43 -15.70
CA GLU A 239 23.25 15.26 -14.33
C GLU A 239 24.28 14.63 -13.39
N LEU A 240 24.97 13.59 -13.85
CA LEU A 240 25.97 12.89 -13.03
C LEU A 240 27.37 13.52 -13.08
N CYS A 241 27.54 14.60 -13.87
CA CYS A 241 28.83 15.24 -14.08
C CYS A 241 29.93 14.26 -14.49
N LEU A 242 29.60 13.25 -15.33
CA LEU A 242 30.53 12.21 -15.76
C LEU A 242 30.94 12.37 -17.24
N PRO A 243 32.26 12.23 -17.55
CA PRO A 243 32.68 12.12 -18.93
C PRO A 243 32.08 10.90 -19.62
N ARG A 244 31.77 11.03 -20.93
CA ARG A 244 31.14 9.97 -21.72
C ARG A 244 31.88 8.63 -21.65
N ARG A 245 33.22 8.66 -21.65
CA ARG A 245 34.04 7.46 -21.54
C ARG A 245 33.80 6.74 -20.23
N THR A 246 33.85 7.48 -19.12
CA THR A 246 33.63 6.94 -17.77
C THR A 246 32.22 6.38 -17.59
N LEU A 247 31.19 7.07 -18.11
CA LEU A 247 29.83 6.58 -18.07
C LEU A 247 29.68 5.26 -18.83
N ASN A 248 30.22 5.17 -20.05
CA ASN A 248 30.17 3.96 -20.87
C ASN A 248 30.94 2.78 -20.20
N GLU A 249 32.11 3.03 -19.61
CA GLU A 249 32.89 2.02 -18.89
C GLU A 249 32.10 1.49 -17.66
N LYS A 250 31.44 2.38 -16.92
CA LYS A 250 30.59 1.98 -15.78
C LYS A 250 29.32 1.24 -16.22
N MET A 251 28.67 1.70 -17.27
CA MET A 251 27.50 1.00 -17.83
C MET A 251 27.88 -0.41 -18.31
N ALA A 252 28.97 -0.56 -19.03
CA ALA A 252 29.46 -1.88 -19.45
C ALA A 252 29.80 -2.78 -18.28
N LYS A 253 30.48 -2.23 -17.24
CA LYS A 253 30.83 -2.94 -16.01
C LYS A 253 29.59 -3.47 -15.27
N TYR A 254 28.50 -2.71 -15.25
CA TYR A 254 27.29 -3.05 -14.51
C TYR A 254 26.22 -3.75 -15.38
N GLY A 255 26.51 -4.02 -16.64
CA GLY A 255 25.60 -4.70 -17.55
C GLY A 255 24.37 -3.86 -17.93
N LEU A 256 24.49 -2.54 -17.89
CA LEU A 256 23.41 -1.62 -18.26
C LEU A 256 23.52 -1.29 -19.75
N THR A 257 22.48 -1.52 -20.52
CA THR A 257 22.46 -1.20 -21.95
C THR A 257 21.45 -0.09 -22.25
N ARG A 258 21.78 0.76 -23.21
CA ARG A 258 20.87 1.87 -23.58
C ARG A 258 19.51 1.36 -24.04
N GLY A 259 19.46 0.17 -24.65
CA GLY A 259 18.23 -0.45 -25.15
C GLY A 259 17.21 -0.75 -24.06
N ASP A 260 17.64 -0.89 -22.81
CA ASP A 260 16.76 -1.22 -21.67
C ASP A 260 15.94 -0.01 -21.19
N TYR A 261 16.19 1.20 -21.76
CA TYR A 261 15.63 2.47 -21.29
C TYR A 261 14.90 3.28 -22.37
N VAL A 262 14.73 2.72 -23.56
CA VAL A 262 14.08 3.40 -24.71
C VAL A 262 12.64 2.93 -24.89
#